data_861a5d0834cd9aff4608b0ce5619de03
#
_entry.id   861a5d0834cd9aff4608b0ce5619de03
#
_cell.length_a   1.000
_cell.length_b   1.000
_cell.length_c   1.000
_cell.angle_alpha   90.00
_cell.angle_beta   90.00
_cell.angle_gamma   90.00
#
_symmetry.space_group_name_H-M   'P 1'
#
loop_
_entity.id
_entity.type
_entity.pdbx_description
1 polymer ?
#
loop_
_entity_poly.entity_id
_entity_poly.type
_entity_poly.pdbx_seq_one_letter_code
_entity_poly.pdbx_strand_id
1 'polypeptide(L)'
;MFRHSNSSAISVFATRRAWLLKHKLLQVMFMQEDTRRLSGRVEVDDAYLGGRLTGGKPGRGSENKVSFIAAVQTTDDGRPLLACLQKLKFTKDAVSQWARKSLCASARVVSDGLNCFAGVTASGASHYPTVTGGGAASVKIEQFHAVNTFLGNLKTAFAGTYHCFNFEKYADRYLAEVQYRFNRRLDLSVILVGLVRAGASSKPRPERQLRAAEPWG
;
A
#
# COMPACT_ATOMS: atom_id res chain seq x y z
N MET A 1 -13.60 46.94 -18.30
CA MET A 1 -13.54 46.35 -16.97
C MET A 1 -14.36 45.04 -16.93
N PHE A 2 -13.92 43.95 -17.52
CA PHE A 2 -14.57 42.63 -17.46
C PHE A 2 -13.63 41.59 -18.08
N ARG A 3 -12.69 40.98 -17.31
CA ARG A 3 -11.96 39.76 -17.72
C ARG A 3 -11.20 39.09 -16.57
N HIS A 4 -11.82 38.85 -15.43
CA HIS A 4 -11.14 38.08 -14.37
C HIS A 4 -11.93 36.87 -13.83
N SER A 5 -13.18 36.64 -14.26
CA SER A 5 -14.02 35.56 -13.71
C SER A 5 -13.86 34.20 -14.40
N ASN A 6 -13.45 34.14 -15.65
CA ASN A 6 -13.36 32.87 -16.41
C ASN A 6 -12.16 32.01 -16.08
N SER A 7 -11.02 32.58 -15.68
CA SER A 7 -9.79 31.83 -15.40
C SER A 7 -9.91 30.94 -14.15
N SER A 8 -10.56 31.44 -13.09
CA SER A 8 -10.74 30.66 -11.85
C SER A 8 -11.70 29.48 -12.01
N ALA A 9 -12.80 29.68 -12.75
CA ALA A 9 -13.78 28.63 -13.03
C ALA A 9 -13.15 27.50 -13.88
N ILE A 10 -12.43 27.82 -14.94
CA ILE A 10 -11.73 26.86 -15.79
C ILE A 10 -10.70 26.08 -14.98
N SER A 11 -9.93 26.73 -14.10
CA SER A 11 -8.96 26.10 -13.21
C SER A 11 -9.64 25.10 -12.25
N VAL A 12 -10.73 25.49 -11.63
CA VAL A 12 -11.50 24.62 -10.70
C VAL A 12 -12.08 23.41 -11.42
N PHE A 13 -12.63 23.58 -12.63
CA PHE A 13 -13.12 22.47 -13.42
C PHE A 13 -12.01 21.51 -13.88
N ALA A 14 -10.87 22.03 -14.29
CA ALA A 14 -9.71 21.23 -14.67
C ALA A 14 -9.20 20.41 -13.48
N THR A 15 -9.05 21.02 -12.31
CA THR A 15 -8.63 20.36 -11.07
C THR A 15 -9.59 19.26 -10.65
N ARG A 16 -10.91 19.50 -10.69
CA ARG A 16 -11.92 18.49 -10.36
C ARG A 16 -11.87 17.28 -11.29
N ARG A 17 -11.73 17.52 -12.61
CA ARG A 17 -11.63 16.43 -13.60
C ARG A 17 -10.35 15.63 -13.43
N ALA A 18 -9.24 16.29 -13.20
CA ALA A 18 -7.95 15.65 -12.93
C ALA A 18 -8.00 14.78 -11.66
N TRP A 19 -8.59 15.30 -10.58
CA TRP A 19 -8.82 14.56 -9.35
C TRP A 19 -9.67 13.31 -9.61
N LEU A 20 -10.78 13.46 -10.32
CA LEU A 20 -11.70 12.37 -10.63
C LEU A 20 -11.02 11.28 -11.46
N LEU A 21 -10.29 11.64 -12.52
CA LEU A 21 -9.54 10.72 -13.35
C LEU A 21 -8.50 9.97 -12.52
N LYS A 22 -7.69 10.70 -11.75
CA LYS A 22 -6.69 10.12 -10.85
C LYS A 22 -7.31 9.06 -9.93
N HIS A 23 -8.39 9.41 -9.21
CA HIS A 23 -9.00 8.49 -8.27
C HIS A 23 -9.70 7.30 -8.93
N LYS A 24 -10.18 7.42 -10.16
CA LYS A 24 -10.67 6.28 -10.96
C LYS A 24 -9.53 5.33 -11.29
N LEU A 25 -8.38 5.85 -11.74
CA LEU A 25 -7.21 5.03 -12.05
C LEU A 25 -6.65 4.34 -10.81
N LEU A 26 -6.53 5.07 -9.69
CA LEU A 26 -6.11 4.50 -8.42
C LEU A 26 -7.05 3.38 -7.95
N GLN A 27 -8.36 3.53 -8.17
CA GLN A 27 -9.34 2.50 -7.83
C GLN A 27 -9.20 1.25 -8.70
N VAL A 28 -8.92 1.42 -9.98
CA VAL A 28 -8.64 0.28 -10.89
C VAL A 28 -7.38 -0.46 -10.47
N MET A 29 -6.32 0.27 -10.11
CA MET A 29 -5.09 -0.32 -9.59
C MET A 29 -5.35 -1.12 -8.32
N PHE A 30 -6.12 -0.57 -7.39
CA PHE A 30 -6.52 -1.25 -6.16
C PHE A 30 -7.23 -2.57 -6.45
N MET A 31 -8.21 -2.58 -7.34
CA MET A 31 -8.96 -3.79 -7.71
C MET A 31 -8.08 -4.85 -8.36
N GLN A 32 -7.10 -4.44 -9.16
CA GLN A 32 -6.15 -5.36 -9.81
C GLN A 32 -5.19 -6.01 -8.81
N GLU A 33 -4.76 -5.27 -7.81
CA GLU A 33 -3.80 -5.76 -6.82
C GLU A 33 -4.48 -6.56 -5.69
N ASP A 34 -5.75 -6.32 -5.43
CA ASP A 34 -6.52 -6.95 -4.36
C ASP A 34 -6.67 -8.47 -4.50
N THR A 35 -6.50 -9.00 -5.71
CA THR A 35 -6.59 -10.44 -6.01
C THR A 35 -5.25 -11.18 -5.96
N ARG A 36 -4.13 -10.46 -5.75
CA ARG A 36 -2.80 -11.07 -5.75
C ARG A 36 -2.53 -11.82 -4.45
N ARG A 37 -1.87 -12.98 -4.59
CA ARG A 37 -1.38 -13.76 -3.45
C ARG A 37 0.13 -13.94 -3.56
N LEU A 38 0.81 -13.85 -2.43
CA LEU A 38 2.24 -14.04 -2.31
C LEU A 38 2.56 -15.49 -1.92
N SER A 39 3.65 -16.03 -2.44
CA SER A 39 4.11 -17.39 -2.21
C SER A 39 5.63 -17.42 -2.01
N GLY A 40 6.19 -18.60 -1.69
CA GLY A 40 7.63 -18.74 -1.44
C GLY A 40 8.08 -17.89 -0.24
N ARG A 41 9.27 -17.29 -0.29
CA ARG A 41 9.78 -16.45 0.79
C ARG A 41 9.11 -15.07 0.75
N VAL A 42 8.53 -14.65 1.88
CA VAL A 42 7.82 -13.36 2.02
C VAL A 42 8.35 -12.63 3.25
N GLU A 43 8.90 -11.45 3.05
CA GLU A 43 9.30 -10.54 4.13
C GLU A 43 8.11 -9.65 4.50
N VAL A 44 7.80 -9.53 5.79
CA VAL A 44 6.64 -8.77 6.29
C VAL A 44 7.09 -7.80 7.36
N ASP A 45 6.64 -6.55 7.26
CA ASP A 45 6.92 -5.49 8.23
C ASP A 45 5.71 -4.58 8.46
N ASP A 46 5.68 -3.91 9.62
CA ASP A 46 4.69 -2.89 9.95
C ASP A 46 5.16 -1.50 9.49
N ALA A 47 4.23 -0.73 8.94
CA ALA A 47 4.53 0.62 8.53
C ALA A 47 3.36 1.58 8.75
N TYR A 48 3.65 2.88 8.69
CA TYR A 48 2.67 3.93 8.97
C TYR A 48 2.73 5.02 7.90
N LEU A 49 1.56 5.43 7.41
CA LEU A 49 1.37 6.67 6.64
C LEU A 49 1.04 7.82 7.59
N GLY A 50 1.49 9.00 7.24
CA GLY A 50 1.28 10.22 8.02
C GLY A 50 2.57 10.78 8.58
N GLY A 51 2.65 12.12 8.63
CA GLY A 51 3.78 12.85 9.18
C GLY A 51 3.70 13.01 10.70
N ARG A 52 4.73 13.61 11.28
CA ARG A 52 4.69 14.14 12.64
C ARG A 52 3.72 15.33 12.64
N LEU A 53 2.51 15.14 13.18
CA LEU A 53 1.74 16.29 13.66
C LEU A 53 2.30 16.65 15.03
N THR A 54 2.65 17.90 15.22
CA THR A 54 3.07 18.45 16.52
C THR A 54 1.91 18.30 17.50
N GLY A 55 2.15 17.65 18.65
CA GLY A 55 1.17 17.53 19.74
C GLY A 55 0.53 16.17 19.96
N GLY A 56 0.78 15.15 19.14
CA GLY A 56 0.28 13.79 19.35
C GLY A 56 1.24 12.90 20.15
N LYS A 57 0.74 11.80 20.72
CA LYS A 57 1.58 10.78 21.38
C LYS A 57 2.59 10.22 20.36
N PRO A 58 3.91 10.19 20.70
CA PRO A 58 4.91 9.59 19.81
C PRO A 58 4.76 8.06 19.80
N GLY A 59 5.12 7.42 18.68
CA GLY A 59 5.19 5.96 18.58
C GLY A 59 4.03 5.30 17.83
N ARG A 60 3.87 3.99 18.02
CA ARG A 60 2.89 3.11 17.35
C ARG A 60 1.44 3.43 17.67
N GLY A 61 1.16 4.15 18.76
CA GLY A 61 -0.19 4.57 19.20
C GLY A 61 -0.62 5.98 18.78
N SER A 62 0.05 6.62 17.84
CA SER A 62 -0.29 7.96 17.37
C SER A 62 -1.59 7.93 16.55
N GLU A 63 -2.60 8.68 16.98
CA GLU A 63 -3.92 8.81 16.31
C GLU A 63 -3.83 9.39 14.89
N ASN A 64 -2.71 10.06 14.58
CA ASN A 64 -2.47 10.73 13.30
C ASN A 64 -1.74 9.84 12.27
N LYS A 65 -1.56 8.56 12.58
CA LYS A 65 -0.86 7.61 11.71
C LYS A 65 -1.79 6.50 11.26
N VAL A 66 -1.81 6.27 9.97
CA VAL A 66 -2.53 5.15 9.36
C VAL A 66 -1.59 3.96 9.25
N SER A 67 -1.90 2.90 9.98
CA SER A 67 -1.12 1.66 9.96
C SER A 67 -1.40 0.84 8.70
N PHE A 68 -0.37 0.26 8.11
CA PHE A 68 -0.49 -0.68 7.01
C PHE A 68 0.59 -1.75 7.09
N ILE A 69 0.27 -2.93 6.58
CA ILE A 69 1.23 -4.03 6.42
C ILE A 69 1.93 -3.90 5.07
N ALA A 70 3.24 -4.13 5.06
CA ALA A 70 4.03 -4.28 3.86
C ALA A 70 4.57 -5.71 3.79
N ALA A 71 4.30 -6.39 2.69
CA ALA A 71 4.81 -7.73 2.43
C ALA A 71 5.50 -7.76 1.07
N VAL A 72 6.70 -8.32 1.02
CA VAL A 72 7.48 -8.45 -0.22
C VAL A 72 7.86 -9.90 -0.42
N GLN A 73 7.36 -10.49 -1.49
CA GLN A 73 7.80 -11.80 -1.96
C GLN A 73 9.19 -11.66 -2.59
N THR A 74 10.09 -12.56 -2.22
CA THR A 74 11.45 -12.60 -2.75
C THR A 74 11.76 -13.98 -3.35
N THR A 75 12.78 -14.02 -4.19
CA THR A 75 13.50 -15.26 -4.49
C THR A 75 14.25 -15.75 -3.25
N ASP A 76 14.79 -16.95 -3.25
CA ASP A 76 15.57 -17.49 -2.13
C ASP A 76 16.87 -16.68 -1.90
N ASP A 77 17.43 -16.06 -2.95
CA ASP A 77 18.58 -15.14 -2.89
C ASP A 77 18.20 -13.68 -2.55
N GLY A 78 16.96 -13.44 -2.12
CA GLY A 78 16.50 -12.15 -1.60
C GLY A 78 16.09 -11.10 -2.63
N ARG A 79 16.01 -11.43 -3.93
CA ARG A 79 15.55 -10.48 -4.95
C ARG A 79 14.05 -10.28 -4.86
N PRO A 80 13.56 -9.03 -4.77
CA PRO A 80 12.14 -8.77 -4.65
C PRO A 80 11.39 -9.09 -5.95
N LEU A 81 10.29 -9.82 -5.83
CA LEU A 81 9.42 -10.22 -6.95
C LEU A 81 8.11 -9.43 -6.96
N LEU A 82 7.29 -9.61 -5.94
CA LEU A 82 5.99 -8.99 -5.80
C LEU A 82 5.88 -8.31 -4.44
N ALA A 83 5.03 -7.30 -4.34
CA ALA A 83 4.69 -6.65 -3.08
C ALA A 83 3.17 -6.67 -2.86
N CYS A 84 2.77 -6.68 -1.59
CA CYS A 84 1.40 -6.47 -1.14
C CYS A 84 1.41 -5.43 -0.02
N LEU A 85 0.58 -4.40 -0.17
CA LEU A 85 0.39 -3.32 0.79
C LEU A 85 -1.09 -3.26 1.15
N GLN A 86 -1.42 -3.26 2.43
CA GLN A 86 -2.81 -3.12 2.86
C GLN A 86 -2.93 -2.35 4.16
N LYS A 87 -3.83 -1.35 4.18
CA LYS A 87 -4.24 -0.68 5.42
C LYS A 87 -4.89 -1.70 6.34
N LEU A 88 -4.37 -1.82 7.56
CA LEU A 88 -4.99 -2.65 8.61
C LEU A 88 -4.53 -2.22 9.99
N LYS A 89 -5.30 -2.59 11.00
CA LYS A 89 -4.88 -2.47 12.41
C LYS A 89 -3.98 -3.65 12.76
N PHE A 90 -2.90 -3.41 13.53
CA PHE A 90 -1.99 -4.48 13.96
C PHE A 90 -2.57 -5.29 15.11
N THR A 91 -3.64 -6.02 14.80
CA THR A 91 -4.24 -7.06 15.64
C THR A 91 -4.06 -8.42 14.98
N LYS A 92 -3.99 -9.49 15.78
CA LYS A 92 -3.84 -10.85 15.26
C LYS A 92 -4.97 -11.23 14.29
N ASP A 93 -6.20 -10.79 14.58
CA ASP A 93 -7.36 -11.08 13.72
C ASP A 93 -7.28 -10.37 12.37
N ALA A 94 -6.91 -9.08 12.36
CA ALA A 94 -6.76 -8.34 11.11
C ALA A 94 -5.63 -8.92 10.24
N VAL A 95 -4.50 -9.30 10.86
CA VAL A 95 -3.41 -9.97 10.15
C VAL A 95 -3.84 -11.34 9.65
N SER A 96 -4.64 -12.11 10.42
CA SER A 96 -5.17 -13.40 10.00
C SER A 96 -6.09 -13.29 8.79
N GLN A 97 -6.97 -12.28 8.75
CA GLN A 97 -7.86 -12.02 7.63
C GLN A 97 -7.04 -11.63 6.38
N TRP A 98 -6.09 -10.72 6.53
CA TRP A 98 -5.17 -10.35 5.46
C TRP A 98 -4.40 -11.55 4.92
N ALA A 99 -3.84 -12.38 5.79
CA ALA A 99 -3.05 -13.54 5.42
C ALA A 99 -3.85 -14.55 4.59
N ARG A 100 -5.09 -14.87 4.99
CA ARG A 100 -5.99 -15.76 4.23
C ARG A 100 -6.24 -15.26 2.81
N LYS A 101 -6.30 -13.94 2.62
CA LYS A 101 -6.53 -13.30 1.33
C LYS A 101 -5.25 -13.20 0.50
N SER A 102 -4.15 -12.79 1.11
CA SER A 102 -2.95 -12.31 0.42
C SER A 102 -1.77 -13.29 0.41
N LEU A 103 -1.82 -14.38 1.19
CA LEU A 103 -0.77 -15.39 1.24
C LEU A 103 -1.25 -16.74 0.72
N CYS A 104 -0.39 -17.44 0.01
CA CYS A 104 -0.56 -18.86 -0.29
C CYS A 104 -0.14 -19.71 0.91
N ALA A 105 -0.71 -20.91 1.05
CA ALA A 105 -0.34 -21.84 2.12
C ALA A 105 1.14 -22.29 2.06
N SER A 106 1.75 -22.21 0.88
CA SER A 106 3.18 -22.51 0.67
C SER A 106 4.12 -21.36 1.03
N ALA A 107 3.60 -20.21 1.50
CA ALA A 107 4.45 -19.08 1.84
C ALA A 107 5.27 -19.33 3.11
N ARG A 108 6.51 -18.86 3.10
CA ARG A 108 7.43 -18.83 4.25
C ARG A 108 7.59 -17.38 4.66
N VAL A 109 6.88 -16.98 5.71
CA VAL A 109 6.82 -15.58 6.15
C VAL A 109 7.90 -15.31 7.18
N VAL A 110 8.73 -14.31 6.90
CA VAL A 110 9.73 -13.76 7.84
C VAL A 110 9.25 -12.39 8.31
N SER A 111 9.22 -12.15 9.64
CA SER A 111 8.81 -10.89 10.23
C SER A 111 9.65 -10.51 11.44
N ASP A 112 9.57 -9.24 11.88
CA ASP A 112 10.30 -8.69 13.04
C ASP A 112 9.85 -9.27 14.41
N GLY A 113 8.92 -10.21 14.43
CA GLY A 113 8.43 -10.83 15.66
C GLY A 113 7.35 -10.01 16.38
N LEU A 114 6.74 -9.01 15.75
CA LEU A 114 5.57 -8.34 16.31
C LEU A 114 4.43 -9.36 16.54
N ASN A 115 3.87 -9.40 17.75
CA ASN A 115 2.92 -10.45 18.19
C ASN A 115 1.73 -10.67 17.24
N CYS A 116 1.24 -9.62 16.58
CA CYS A 116 0.13 -9.74 15.64
C CYS A 116 0.50 -10.55 14.38
N PHE A 117 1.78 -10.61 14.01
CA PHE A 117 2.23 -11.37 12.84
C PHE A 117 2.12 -12.88 13.01
N ALA A 118 1.94 -13.39 14.23
CA ALA A 118 1.53 -14.79 14.42
C ALA A 118 0.24 -15.14 13.65
N GLY A 119 -0.59 -14.14 13.31
CA GLY A 119 -1.79 -14.31 12.50
C GLY A 119 -1.55 -14.79 11.07
N VAL A 120 -0.32 -14.69 10.53
CA VAL A 120 0.00 -15.12 9.16
C VAL A 120 -0.21 -16.62 8.94
N THR A 121 -0.09 -17.42 10.01
CA THR A 121 -0.32 -18.86 9.96
C THR A 121 -1.77 -19.24 9.62
N ALA A 122 -2.72 -18.30 9.73
CA ALA A 122 -4.11 -18.52 9.36
C ALA A 122 -4.34 -18.79 7.87
N SER A 123 -3.35 -18.50 7.01
CA SER A 123 -3.35 -18.87 5.59
C SER A 123 -2.83 -20.28 5.32
N GLY A 124 -2.27 -20.97 6.32
CA GLY A 124 -1.47 -22.17 6.18
C GLY A 124 0.02 -21.92 5.97
N ALA A 125 0.44 -20.65 5.88
CA ALA A 125 1.85 -20.26 5.73
C ALA A 125 2.68 -20.58 6.97
N SER A 126 3.95 -20.89 6.77
CA SER A 126 4.92 -21.03 7.86
C SER A 126 5.41 -19.65 8.30
N HIS A 127 5.57 -19.43 9.60
CA HIS A 127 6.01 -18.16 10.18
C HIS A 127 7.36 -18.30 10.88
N TYR A 128 8.29 -17.44 10.51
CA TYR A 128 9.66 -17.35 11.04
C TYR A 128 9.89 -15.96 11.64
N PRO A 129 9.48 -15.74 12.90
CA PRO A 129 9.70 -14.45 13.56
C PRO A 129 11.17 -14.30 13.94
N THR A 130 11.75 -13.13 13.64
CA THR A 130 13.11 -12.76 14.02
C THR A 130 13.05 -11.57 14.98
N VAL A 131 13.32 -11.78 16.25
CA VAL A 131 13.31 -10.71 17.24
C VAL A 131 14.51 -9.80 17.00
N THR A 132 14.25 -8.59 16.55
CA THR A 132 15.29 -7.63 16.13
C THR A 132 15.76 -6.67 17.22
N GLY A 133 15.11 -6.67 18.39
CA GLY A 133 15.38 -5.71 19.47
C GLY A 133 14.98 -4.26 19.15
N GLY A 134 14.57 -3.95 17.92
CA GLY A 134 14.17 -2.61 17.48
C GLY A 134 15.35 -1.66 17.22
N GLY A 135 15.03 -0.46 16.71
CA GLY A 135 16.00 0.62 16.47
C GLY A 135 16.77 0.51 15.14
N ALA A 136 17.80 1.35 14.99
CA ALA A 136 18.56 1.45 13.73
C ALA A 136 19.31 0.16 13.34
N ALA A 137 19.61 -0.71 14.29
CA ALA A 137 20.26 -1.98 14.03
C ALA A 137 19.34 -2.99 13.32
N SER A 138 18.03 -2.93 13.57
CA SER A 138 17.05 -3.82 12.94
C SER A 138 16.94 -3.62 11.43
N VAL A 139 17.20 -2.41 10.95
CA VAL A 139 17.14 -2.06 9.51
C VAL A 139 18.27 -2.73 8.71
N LYS A 140 19.37 -3.11 9.38
CA LYS A 140 20.55 -3.71 8.76
C LYS A 140 20.50 -5.24 8.68
N ILE A 141 19.44 -5.85 9.20
CA ILE A 141 19.28 -7.31 9.16
C ILE A 141 18.95 -7.72 7.72
N GLU A 142 19.83 -8.51 7.14
CA GLU A 142 19.73 -8.97 5.74
C GLU A 142 18.40 -9.66 5.43
N GLN A 143 17.81 -10.31 6.41
CA GLN A 143 16.52 -11.02 6.29
C GLN A 143 15.32 -10.11 5.96
N PHE A 144 15.44 -8.78 6.16
CA PHE A 144 14.40 -7.78 5.90
C PHE A 144 14.81 -6.74 4.86
N HIS A 145 15.87 -7.04 4.10
CA HIS A 145 16.44 -6.07 3.16
C HIS A 145 15.44 -5.65 2.08
N ALA A 146 14.67 -6.59 1.53
CA ALA A 146 13.73 -6.30 0.45
C ALA A 146 12.55 -5.45 0.93
N VAL A 147 11.93 -5.78 2.06
CA VAL A 147 10.80 -5.00 2.61
C VAL A 147 11.26 -3.62 3.10
N ASN A 148 12.43 -3.52 3.73
CA ASN A 148 12.99 -2.23 4.17
C ASN A 148 13.31 -1.30 3.01
N THR A 149 13.95 -1.81 1.95
CA THR A 149 14.22 -1.06 0.73
C THR A 149 12.93 -0.62 0.05
N PHE A 150 11.94 -1.51 -0.03
CA PHE A 150 10.64 -1.18 -0.60
C PHE A 150 9.93 -0.07 0.20
N LEU A 151 9.92 -0.14 1.53
CA LEU A 151 9.36 0.89 2.40
C LEU A 151 10.11 2.22 2.31
N GLY A 152 11.43 2.20 2.16
CA GLY A 152 12.24 3.39 1.91
C GLY A 152 11.83 4.08 0.61
N ASN A 153 11.71 3.33 -0.48
CA ASN A 153 11.28 3.83 -1.78
C ASN A 153 9.84 4.36 -1.75
N LEU A 154 8.92 3.69 -1.05
CA LEU A 154 7.55 4.14 -0.84
C LEU A 154 7.50 5.50 -0.14
N LYS A 155 8.25 5.66 0.95
CA LYS A 155 8.33 6.94 1.70
C LYS A 155 8.86 8.07 0.82
N THR A 156 9.89 7.81 0.03
CA THR A 156 10.46 8.77 -0.92
C THR A 156 9.46 9.15 -2.01
N ALA A 157 8.76 8.18 -2.58
CA ALA A 157 7.73 8.43 -3.60
C ALA A 157 6.57 9.27 -3.04
N PHE A 158 6.13 9.00 -1.81
CA PHE A 158 5.07 9.78 -1.18
C PHE A 158 5.50 11.21 -0.84
N ALA A 159 6.71 11.39 -0.31
CA ALA A 159 7.23 12.72 -0.02
C ALA A 159 7.43 13.56 -1.29
N GLY A 160 7.92 12.95 -2.38
CA GLY A 160 8.22 13.64 -3.62
C GLY A 160 7.02 13.88 -4.54
N THR A 161 6.01 13.00 -4.51
CA THR A 161 4.89 13.06 -5.48
C THR A 161 3.59 13.56 -4.87
N TYR A 162 3.26 13.15 -3.66
CA TYR A 162 1.93 13.39 -3.09
C TYR A 162 1.91 14.40 -1.96
N HIS A 163 3.05 14.74 -1.40
CA HIS A 163 3.23 15.66 -0.28
C HIS A 163 2.26 15.42 0.89
N CYS A 164 0.95 15.57 0.66
CA CYS A 164 -0.11 15.37 1.64
C CYS A 164 -1.42 14.94 0.97
N PHE A 165 -2.12 14.00 1.59
CA PHE A 165 -3.51 13.63 1.27
C PHE A 165 -4.19 13.13 2.55
N ASN A 166 -5.51 12.94 2.53
CA ASN A 166 -6.19 12.33 3.66
C ASN A 166 -5.82 10.84 3.72
N PHE A 167 -4.79 10.52 4.53
CA PHE A 167 -4.25 9.16 4.65
C PHE A 167 -5.31 8.18 5.14
N GLU A 168 -6.10 8.55 6.17
CA GLU A 168 -7.13 7.66 6.70
C GLU A 168 -8.13 7.24 5.63
N LYS A 169 -8.52 8.18 4.78
CA LYS A 169 -9.55 7.99 3.78
C LYS A 169 -9.07 7.29 2.50
N TYR A 170 -7.88 7.63 2.03
CA TYR A 170 -7.42 7.23 0.70
C TYR A 170 -6.20 6.32 0.70
N ALA A 171 -5.72 5.88 1.87
CA ALA A 171 -4.52 5.06 2.00
C ALA A 171 -4.51 3.87 1.01
N ASP A 172 -5.58 3.08 0.99
CA ASP A 172 -5.65 1.86 0.18
C ASP A 172 -5.38 2.12 -1.30
N ARG A 173 -5.91 3.24 -1.85
CA ARG A 173 -5.71 3.60 -3.26
C ARG A 173 -4.28 4.03 -3.56
N TYR A 174 -3.67 4.81 -2.67
CA TYR A 174 -2.30 5.27 -2.87
C TYR A 174 -1.27 4.16 -2.62
N LEU A 175 -1.53 3.28 -1.65
CA LEU A 175 -0.74 2.07 -1.45
C LEU A 175 -0.84 1.14 -2.65
N ALA A 176 -2.04 0.96 -3.20
CA ALA A 176 -2.26 0.13 -4.38
C ALA A 176 -1.56 0.68 -5.63
N GLU A 177 -1.42 2.00 -5.77
CA GLU A 177 -0.65 2.60 -6.88
C GLU A 177 0.82 2.22 -6.79
N VAL A 178 1.43 2.35 -5.62
CA VAL A 178 2.84 1.96 -5.42
C VAL A 178 3.01 0.45 -5.67
N GLN A 179 2.12 -0.36 -5.13
CA GLN A 179 2.10 -1.80 -5.33
C GLN A 179 1.95 -2.17 -6.81
N TYR A 180 1.00 -1.56 -7.52
CA TYR A 180 0.73 -1.80 -8.95
C TYR A 180 1.96 -1.52 -9.81
N ARG A 181 2.64 -0.40 -9.59
CA ARG A 181 3.86 -0.02 -10.31
C ARG A 181 5.03 -0.94 -9.97
N PHE A 182 5.21 -1.25 -8.70
CA PHE A 182 6.27 -2.15 -8.24
C PHE A 182 6.11 -3.54 -8.86
N ASN A 183 4.92 -4.10 -8.85
CA ASN A 183 4.63 -5.44 -9.34
C ASN A 183 4.77 -5.57 -10.88
N ARG A 184 4.90 -4.45 -11.58
CA ARG A 184 5.10 -4.40 -13.06
C ARG A 184 6.40 -3.70 -13.45
N ARG A 185 7.31 -3.44 -12.52
CA ARG A 185 8.53 -2.64 -12.76
C ARG A 185 9.49 -3.26 -13.76
N LEU A 186 9.42 -4.57 -13.96
CA LEU A 186 10.29 -5.30 -14.90
C LEU A 186 9.79 -5.23 -16.35
N ASP A 187 8.52 -4.86 -16.56
CA ASP A 187 7.95 -4.62 -17.87
C ASP A 187 7.02 -3.40 -17.80
N LEU A 188 7.58 -2.23 -18.09
CA LEU A 188 6.84 -0.98 -18.04
C LEU A 188 5.78 -0.86 -19.13
N SER A 189 5.90 -1.61 -20.22
CA SER A 189 4.95 -1.59 -21.35
C SER A 189 3.57 -2.08 -20.92
N VAL A 190 3.49 -3.02 -19.97
CA VAL A 190 2.22 -3.57 -19.48
C VAL A 190 1.49 -2.64 -18.50
N ILE A 191 2.16 -1.62 -17.96
CA ILE A 191 1.57 -0.71 -16.95
C ILE A 191 0.38 0.02 -17.57
N LEU A 192 0.61 0.75 -18.66
CA LEU A 192 -0.42 1.58 -19.28
C LEU A 192 -1.50 0.74 -19.96
N VAL A 193 -1.09 -0.23 -20.77
CA VAL A 193 -2.01 -1.11 -21.50
C VAL A 193 -2.90 -1.90 -20.56
N GLY A 194 -2.32 -2.47 -19.49
CA GLY A 194 -3.07 -3.20 -18.46
C GLY A 194 -4.05 -2.29 -17.71
N LEU A 195 -3.64 -1.07 -17.37
CA LEU A 195 -4.49 -0.09 -16.68
C LEU A 195 -5.67 0.37 -17.55
N VAL A 196 -5.43 0.67 -18.83
CA VAL A 196 -6.48 1.07 -19.77
C VAL A 196 -7.48 -0.07 -19.98
N ARG A 197 -7.00 -1.30 -20.21
CA ARG A 197 -7.87 -2.48 -20.36
C ARG A 197 -8.70 -2.73 -19.11
N ALA A 198 -8.10 -2.72 -17.93
CA ALA A 198 -8.81 -2.91 -16.67
C ALA A 198 -9.81 -1.78 -16.40
N GLY A 199 -9.45 -0.54 -16.73
CA GLY A 199 -10.34 0.61 -16.63
C GLY A 199 -11.56 0.50 -17.56
N ALA A 200 -11.36 0.10 -18.81
CA ALA A 200 -12.43 -0.10 -19.78
C ALA A 200 -13.39 -1.23 -19.39
N SER A 201 -12.89 -2.27 -18.70
CA SER A 201 -13.69 -3.41 -18.23
C SER A 201 -14.33 -3.16 -16.86
N SER A 202 -13.99 -2.05 -16.17
CA SER A 202 -14.52 -1.76 -14.84
C SER A 202 -15.90 -1.10 -14.90
N LYS A 203 -16.74 -1.38 -13.88
CA LYS A 203 -18.03 -0.72 -13.74
C LYS A 203 -17.85 0.79 -13.55
N PRO A 204 -18.77 1.64 -14.09
CA PRO A 204 -18.75 3.08 -13.85
C PRO A 204 -18.71 3.43 -12.35
N ARG A 205 -17.86 4.37 -11.98
CA ARG A 205 -17.74 4.81 -10.58
C ARG A 205 -18.00 6.32 -10.48
N PRO A 206 -19.18 6.72 -9.97
CA PRO A 206 -19.51 8.12 -9.79
C PRO A 206 -18.64 8.78 -8.74
N GLU A 207 -18.44 10.09 -8.87
CA GLU A 207 -17.60 10.89 -7.99
C GLU A 207 -17.97 10.74 -6.50
N ARG A 208 -19.28 10.66 -6.19
CA ARG A 208 -19.76 10.47 -4.81
C ARG A 208 -19.15 9.23 -4.17
N GLN A 209 -19.12 8.11 -4.88
CA GLN A 209 -18.53 6.88 -4.40
C GLN A 209 -17.03 6.99 -4.23
N LEU A 210 -16.33 7.61 -5.20
CA LEU A 210 -14.89 7.82 -5.08
C LEU A 210 -14.54 8.74 -3.90
N ARG A 211 -15.39 9.72 -3.59
CA ARG A 211 -15.21 10.59 -2.43
C ARG A 211 -15.57 9.92 -1.11
N ALA A 212 -16.50 8.99 -1.09
CA ALA A 212 -16.79 8.22 0.12
C ALA A 212 -15.61 7.33 0.53
N ALA A 213 -14.83 6.85 -0.45
CA ALA A 213 -13.69 5.95 -0.26
C ALA A 213 -14.05 4.68 0.55
N GLU A 214 -15.31 4.24 0.44
CA GLU A 214 -15.78 3.03 1.09
C GLU A 214 -15.10 1.79 0.50
N PRO A 215 -14.80 0.77 1.32
CA PRO A 215 -14.36 -0.52 0.82
C PRO A 215 -15.48 -1.12 -0.05
N TRP A 216 -15.09 -1.64 -1.19
CA TRP A 216 -16.02 -2.22 -2.16
C TRP A 216 -15.96 -3.74 -2.05
N GLY A 217 -17.09 -4.31 -1.72
CA GLY A 217 -17.33 -5.73 -1.94
C GLY A 217 -17.57 -6.03 -3.43
#